data_584733b475ad513191b4ac4f261cb1e9
#
_entry.id   584733b475ad513191b4ac4f261cb1e9
#
_cell.length_a   1.000
_cell.length_b   1.000
_cell.length_c   1.000
_cell.angle_alpha   90.00
_cell.angle_beta   90.00
_cell.angle_gamma   90.00
#
_symmetry.space_group_name_H-M   'P 1'
#
loop_
_entity.id
_entity.type
_entity.pdbx_description
1 polymer ?
#
loop_
_entity_poly.entity_id
_entity_poly.type
_entity_poly.pdbx_seq_one_letter_code
_entity_poly.pdbx_strand_id
1 'polypeptide(L)'
;MIDDIFAINLYHFPFIPAFVYNEVIDKGGKRVKKETDTTNRLIRFLGGKTSYYVLGIVILLALIIYFFHQISFIFKPVGIIIATILPPLLFALILYYLLEPVIKRLSKHLSRNLSVIIVYVIILFLLGLGSVWLVPFLEEQAKTLINSLPDLFQDFQESLRQFLEKTPFADSFNQFFASIDDVTSDIAGFIGNYWESGAQRISNIFSTVTAIFITLFTGPIVTFFLLRNPQKFYQSVLAIVPPAFRTDFKNLTKIANQQLGSFLKGQIIASFILGAVYWVCFLLIGLEFASVLAISAGLLCIIPYIGPFIAFFPGLIIAFQDSTFMAVKFVIVWFAVQLLHGDLVIPRVMGDRLQIHPITILIVLLVMGDLMGIVGVIFGIPIYTLVKLLVTFIFRKFKQRYNKFYGDKGEYENSSFSEEDYFK
;
A
#
# COMPACT_ATOMS: atom_id res chain seq x y z
N MET A 1 18.09 -17.10 8.18
CA MET A 1 16.96 -16.77 7.28
C MET A 1 17.34 -15.82 6.14
N ILE A 2 18.54 -15.24 6.15
CA ILE A 2 19.13 -14.47 5.03
C ILE A 2 20.11 -15.34 4.26
N ASP A 3 20.67 -16.38 4.88
CA ASP A 3 21.67 -17.27 4.28
C ASP A 3 21.08 -18.30 3.30
N ASP A 4 19.76 -18.56 3.33
CA ASP A 4 19.10 -19.52 2.42
C ASP A 4 18.73 -18.93 1.04
N ILE A 5 18.92 -17.63 0.82
CA ILE A 5 18.57 -16.97 -0.46
C ILE A 5 19.76 -17.03 -1.46
N PHE A 6 20.98 -17.29 -1.01
CA PHE A 6 22.18 -17.28 -1.85
C PHE A 6 22.80 -18.65 -2.15
N ALA A 7 22.24 -19.74 -1.65
CA ALA A 7 22.64 -21.09 -2.03
C ALA A 7 21.99 -21.54 -3.34
N ILE A 8 22.11 -20.73 -4.40
CA ILE A 8 21.88 -21.22 -5.77
C ILE A 8 23.09 -22.06 -6.13
N ASN A 9 22.91 -23.37 -6.13
CA ASN A 9 23.90 -24.34 -6.54
C ASN A 9 24.14 -24.19 -8.07
N LEU A 10 25.11 -23.34 -8.44
CA LEU A 10 25.47 -22.96 -9.82
C LEU A 10 26.07 -24.10 -10.67
N TYR A 11 26.09 -25.32 -10.13
CA TYR A 11 26.67 -26.48 -10.81
C TYR A 11 25.81 -27.11 -11.91
N HIS A 12 24.59 -26.68 -12.13
CA HIS A 12 23.65 -27.30 -13.08
C HIS A 12 23.13 -26.40 -14.19
N PHE A 13 23.90 -25.40 -14.63
CA PHE A 13 23.56 -24.67 -15.86
C PHE A 13 24.16 -25.35 -17.09
N PRO A 14 23.37 -25.95 -18.01
CA PRO A 14 23.89 -26.70 -19.17
C PRO A 14 24.29 -25.83 -20.37
N PHE A 15 24.60 -24.56 -20.16
CA PHE A 15 25.12 -23.67 -21.21
C PHE A 15 26.61 -23.42 -21.05
N ILE A 16 27.40 -24.49 -20.80
CA ILE A 16 28.87 -24.42 -20.94
C ILE A 16 29.19 -25.07 -22.29
N PRO A 17 29.60 -24.31 -23.33
CA PRO A 17 30.17 -24.92 -24.50
C PRO A 17 31.38 -25.73 -24.07
N ALA A 18 31.45 -26.99 -24.48
CA ALA A 18 32.57 -27.87 -24.26
C ALA A 18 33.85 -27.21 -24.86
N PHE A 19 34.59 -26.53 -24.02
CA PHE A 19 35.90 -26.04 -24.43
C PHE A 19 36.81 -27.23 -24.65
N VAL A 20 37.34 -27.33 -25.89
CA VAL A 20 38.29 -28.29 -26.39
C VAL A 20 39.43 -28.45 -25.40
N TYR A 21 39.51 -29.62 -24.79
CA TYR A 21 40.66 -30.03 -24.03
C TYR A 21 41.77 -30.40 -25.03
N ASN A 22 42.82 -29.61 -25.16
CA ASN A 22 44.03 -30.04 -25.81
C ASN A 22 44.78 -31.01 -24.88
N GLU A 23 44.54 -32.28 -25.08
CA GLU A 23 45.31 -33.35 -24.45
C GLU A 23 46.62 -33.50 -25.25
N VAL A 24 47.77 -33.30 -24.61
CA VAL A 24 49.10 -33.62 -25.16
C VAL A 24 49.52 -34.93 -24.53
N ILE A 25 49.80 -35.93 -25.38
CA ILE A 25 50.35 -37.23 -24.96
C ILE A 25 51.86 -37.07 -24.87
N ASP A 26 52.40 -37.33 -23.67
CA ASP A 26 53.86 -37.35 -23.45
C ASP A 26 54.46 -38.62 -24.03
N LYS A 27 55.80 -38.59 -24.35
CA LYS A 27 56.56 -39.66 -24.97
C LYS A 27 56.55 -41.01 -24.18
N GLY A 28 55.90 -41.02 -23.01
CA GLY A 28 55.68 -42.19 -22.15
C GLY A 28 54.28 -42.73 -22.14
N GLY A 29 53.32 -42.22 -23.00
CA GLY A 29 51.97 -42.72 -23.06
C GLY A 29 51.06 -42.25 -21.90
N LYS A 30 51.52 -41.34 -21.01
CA LYS A 30 50.71 -40.75 -19.95
C LYS A 30 50.08 -39.41 -20.42
N ARG A 31 48.80 -39.28 -20.24
CA ARG A 31 48.05 -38.03 -20.48
C ARG A 31 48.46 -36.97 -19.45
N VAL A 32 49.18 -35.95 -19.88
CA VAL A 32 49.60 -34.84 -19.03
C VAL A 32 48.77 -33.60 -19.39
N LYS A 33 48.05 -33.08 -18.44
CA LYS A 33 47.37 -31.77 -18.54
C LYS A 33 48.43 -30.70 -18.52
N LYS A 34 48.72 -30.08 -19.66
CA LYS A 34 49.55 -28.88 -19.70
C LYS A 34 48.70 -27.68 -19.29
N GLU A 35 48.71 -27.34 -18.02
CA GLU A 35 48.15 -26.08 -17.55
C GLU A 35 49.03 -24.92 -18.09
N THR A 36 48.42 -24.00 -18.82
CA THR A 36 49.03 -22.70 -19.16
C THR A 36 49.01 -21.84 -17.89
N ASP A 37 50.15 -21.87 -17.19
CA ASP A 37 50.25 -21.59 -15.75
C ASP A 37 50.04 -20.13 -15.33
N THR A 38 50.14 -19.16 -16.24
CA THR A 38 50.02 -17.72 -15.91
C THR A 38 48.57 -17.21 -15.94
N THR A 39 47.78 -17.62 -16.92
CA THR A 39 46.38 -17.23 -17.03
C THR A 39 45.52 -17.85 -15.91
N ASN A 40 45.86 -19.07 -15.50
CA ASN A 40 45.18 -19.77 -14.42
C ASN A 40 45.42 -19.14 -13.03
N ARG A 41 46.63 -18.59 -12.77
CA ARG A 41 46.91 -17.90 -11.49
C ARG A 41 46.11 -16.62 -11.32
N LEU A 42 46.03 -15.81 -12.37
CA LEU A 42 45.28 -14.55 -12.37
C LEU A 42 43.76 -14.81 -12.27
N ILE A 43 43.28 -15.84 -12.96
CA ILE A 43 41.88 -16.28 -12.90
C ILE A 43 41.55 -16.81 -11.50
N ARG A 44 42.43 -17.56 -10.85
CA ARG A 44 42.25 -18.04 -9.47
C ARG A 44 42.31 -16.91 -8.45
N PHE A 45 43.20 -15.94 -8.62
CA PHE A 45 43.32 -14.76 -7.78
C PHE A 45 42.04 -13.89 -7.85
N LEU A 46 41.41 -13.76 -9.01
CA LEU A 46 40.19 -13.02 -9.24
C LEU A 46 38.89 -13.82 -8.91
N GLY A 47 38.99 -14.99 -8.24
CA GLY A 47 37.83 -15.79 -7.84
C GLY A 47 37.40 -16.86 -8.85
N GLY A 48 38.24 -17.18 -9.85
CA GLY A 48 38.02 -18.26 -10.83
C GLY A 48 37.05 -17.86 -11.97
N LYS A 49 36.66 -18.86 -12.76
CA LYS A 49 35.77 -18.65 -13.93
C LYS A 49 34.42 -18.05 -13.55
N THR A 50 33.89 -18.37 -12.37
CA THR A 50 32.63 -17.87 -11.86
C THR A 50 32.66 -16.34 -11.72
N SER A 51 33.78 -15.74 -11.32
CA SER A 51 33.95 -14.30 -11.18
C SER A 51 33.76 -13.54 -12.50
N TYR A 52 34.27 -14.09 -13.61
CA TYR A 52 34.09 -13.50 -14.93
C TYR A 52 32.64 -13.57 -15.39
N TYR A 53 31.92 -14.66 -15.07
CA TYR A 53 30.46 -14.73 -15.35
C TYR A 53 29.69 -13.72 -14.54
N VAL A 54 29.99 -13.61 -13.24
CA VAL A 54 29.31 -12.62 -12.37
C VAL A 54 29.60 -11.19 -12.85
N LEU A 55 30.89 -10.89 -13.18
CA LEU A 55 31.25 -9.58 -13.73
C LEU A 55 30.57 -9.31 -15.06
N GLY A 56 30.51 -10.32 -15.95
CA GLY A 56 29.79 -10.22 -17.23
C GLY A 56 28.29 -9.93 -17.03
N ILE A 57 27.65 -10.61 -16.10
CA ILE A 57 26.23 -10.36 -15.74
C ILE A 57 26.06 -8.94 -15.18
N VAL A 58 26.95 -8.50 -14.28
CA VAL A 58 26.89 -7.14 -13.71
C VAL A 58 27.06 -6.07 -14.79
N ILE A 59 28.04 -6.25 -15.70
CA ILE A 59 28.25 -5.33 -16.83
C ILE A 59 27.01 -5.32 -17.75
N LEU A 60 26.45 -6.48 -18.05
CA LEU A 60 25.27 -6.60 -18.91
C LEU A 60 24.05 -5.93 -18.26
N LEU A 61 23.86 -6.12 -16.95
CA LEU A 61 22.81 -5.42 -16.20
C LEU A 61 23.03 -3.89 -16.19
N ALA A 62 24.28 -3.44 -15.99
CA ALA A 62 24.59 -2.01 -16.04
C ALA A 62 24.33 -1.42 -17.43
N LEU A 63 24.69 -2.13 -18.51
CA LEU A 63 24.36 -1.73 -19.88
C LEU A 63 22.86 -1.70 -20.14
N ILE A 64 22.12 -2.69 -19.68
CA ILE A 64 20.65 -2.72 -19.78
C ILE A 64 20.07 -1.48 -19.08
N ILE A 65 20.46 -1.22 -17.83
CA ILE A 65 19.99 -0.04 -17.07
C ILE A 65 20.35 1.25 -17.81
N TYR A 66 21.58 1.37 -18.33
CA TYR A 66 22.01 2.54 -19.11
C TYR A 66 21.17 2.75 -20.36
N PHE A 67 20.93 1.71 -21.15
CA PHE A 67 20.08 1.80 -22.35
C PHE A 67 18.63 2.12 -21.98
N PHE A 68 18.08 1.49 -20.93
CA PHE A 68 16.73 1.82 -20.45
C PHE A 68 16.62 3.29 -20.01
N HIS A 69 17.66 3.83 -19.38
CA HIS A 69 17.69 5.25 -19.03
C HIS A 69 17.69 6.14 -20.27
N GLN A 70 18.48 5.82 -21.29
CA GLN A 70 18.55 6.57 -22.56
C GLN A 70 17.22 6.58 -23.33
N ILE A 71 16.52 5.45 -23.35
CA ILE A 71 15.22 5.33 -24.03
C ILE A 71 14.02 5.60 -23.11
N SER A 72 14.26 6.17 -21.93
CA SER A 72 13.22 6.50 -20.93
C SER A 72 12.11 7.38 -21.50
N PHE A 73 12.41 8.25 -22.50
CA PHE A 73 11.43 9.10 -23.16
C PHE A 73 10.30 8.31 -23.85
N ILE A 74 10.56 7.06 -24.30
CA ILE A 74 9.55 6.17 -24.90
C ILE A 74 8.57 5.69 -23.84
N PHE A 75 9.04 5.53 -22.59
CA PHE A 75 8.21 5.04 -21.47
C PHE A 75 7.46 6.16 -20.75
N LYS A 76 7.88 7.43 -20.90
CA LYS A 76 7.19 8.58 -20.27
C LYS A 76 5.70 8.65 -20.60
N PRO A 77 5.24 8.52 -21.86
CA PRO A 77 3.82 8.55 -22.19
C PRO A 77 3.05 7.42 -21.48
N VAL A 78 3.65 6.21 -21.43
CA VAL A 78 3.04 5.05 -20.74
C VAL A 78 2.92 5.33 -19.24
N GLY A 79 3.97 5.89 -18.63
CA GLY A 79 3.95 6.31 -17.23
C GLY A 79 2.85 7.35 -16.95
N ILE A 80 2.70 8.35 -17.81
CA ILE A 80 1.65 9.38 -17.69
C ILE A 80 0.27 8.74 -17.79
N ILE A 81 0.04 7.84 -18.77
CA ILE A 81 -1.24 7.14 -18.94
C ILE A 81 -1.57 6.34 -17.68
N ILE A 82 -0.61 5.57 -17.16
CA ILE A 82 -0.80 4.79 -15.93
C ILE A 82 -1.10 5.72 -14.74
N ALA A 83 -0.31 6.76 -14.53
CA ALA A 83 -0.48 7.69 -13.43
C ALA A 83 -1.84 8.43 -13.49
N THR A 84 -2.38 8.69 -14.68
CA THR A 84 -3.66 9.37 -14.86
C THR A 84 -4.85 8.42 -14.69
N ILE A 85 -4.76 7.18 -15.20
CA ILE A 85 -5.88 6.24 -15.18
C ILE A 85 -5.97 5.47 -13.86
N LEU A 86 -4.83 5.19 -13.22
CA LEU A 86 -4.77 4.33 -12.06
C LEU A 86 -5.58 4.87 -10.86
N PRO A 87 -5.49 6.15 -10.44
CA PRO A 87 -6.27 6.67 -9.32
C PRO A 87 -7.79 6.55 -9.52
N PRO A 88 -8.39 7.01 -10.65
CA PRO A 88 -9.82 6.84 -10.90
C PRO A 88 -10.25 5.37 -10.95
N LEU A 89 -9.41 4.50 -11.51
CA LEU A 89 -9.70 3.07 -11.61
C LEU A 89 -9.68 2.39 -10.23
N LEU A 90 -8.68 2.71 -9.39
CA LEU A 90 -8.61 2.20 -8.02
C LEU A 90 -9.78 2.70 -7.18
N PHE A 91 -10.13 3.98 -7.31
CA PHE A 91 -11.32 4.53 -6.64
C PHE A 91 -12.61 3.84 -7.13
N ALA A 92 -12.73 3.60 -8.43
CA ALA A 92 -13.84 2.85 -9.00
C ALA A 92 -13.92 1.41 -8.46
N LEU A 93 -12.78 0.74 -8.26
CA LEU A 93 -12.75 -0.60 -7.66
C LEU A 93 -13.21 -0.59 -6.19
N ILE A 94 -12.81 0.41 -5.41
CA ILE A 94 -13.32 0.58 -4.04
C ILE A 94 -14.84 0.68 -4.04
N LEU A 95 -15.39 1.61 -4.81
CA LEU A 95 -16.83 1.81 -4.92
C LEU A 95 -17.53 0.56 -5.46
N TYR A 96 -16.95 -0.11 -6.44
CA TYR A 96 -17.47 -1.37 -6.98
C TYR A 96 -17.60 -2.43 -5.87
N TYR A 97 -16.53 -2.69 -5.13
CA TYR A 97 -16.55 -3.70 -4.07
C TYR A 97 -17.46 -3.33 -2.90
N LEU A 98 -17.63 -2.05 -2.63
CA LEU A 98 -18.54 -1.56 -1.59
C LEU A 98 -20.00 -1.74 -2.00
N LEU A 99 -20.35 -1.40 -3.24
CA LEU A 99 -21.72 -1.34 -3.71
C LEU A 99 -22.23 -2.68 -4.28
N GLU A 100 -21.35 -3.54 -4.80
CA GLU A 100 -21.72 -4.82 -5.40
C GLU A 100 -22.55 -5.72 -4.47
N PRO A 101 -22.27 -5.86 -3.15
CA PRO A 101 -23.11 -6.67 -2.27
C PRO A 101 -24.55 -6.14 -2.17
N VAL A 102 -24.71 -4.82 -2.15
CA VAL A 102 -26.04 -4.16 -2.05
C VAL A 102 -26.79 -4.40 -3.37
N ILE A 103 -26.14 -4.12 -4.50
CA ILE A 103 -26.72 -4.33 -5.82
C ILE A 103 -27.05 -5.78 -6.06
N LYS A 104 -26.18 -6.73 -5.64
CA LYS A 104 -26.45 -8.16 -5.78
C LYS A 104 -27.65 -8.62 -4.95
N ARG A 105 -27.90 -8.02 -3.79
CA ARG A 105 -29.12 -8.29 -3.00
C ARG A 105 -30.35 -7.73 -3.69
N LEU A 106 -30.28 -6.49 -4.15
CA LEU A 106 -31.40 -5.80 -4.80
C LEU A 106 -31.74 -6.43 -6.16
N SER A 107 -30.74 -6.90 -6.90
CA SER A 107 -30.92 -7.56 -8.19
C SER A 107 -31.53 -8.96 -8.12
N LYS A 108 -31.82 -9.48 -6.92
CA LYS A 108 -32.66 -10.68 -6.75
C LYS A 108 -34.15 -10.39 -7.03
N HIS A 109 -34.57 -9.15 -6.85
CA HIS A 109 -35.98 -8.74 -7.02
C HIS A 109 -36.19 -7.79 -8.19
N LEU A 110 -35.15 -7.10 -8.64
CA LEU A 110 -35.19 -6.11 -9.70
C LEU A 110 -34.16 -6.43 -10.78
N SER A 111 -34.32 -5.86 -11.99
CA SER A 111 -33.29 -5.95 -13.00
C SER A 111 -32.00 -5.28 -12.51
N ARG A 112 -30.83 -5.81 -12.91
CA ARG A 112 -29.54 -5.29 -12.48
C ARG A 112 -29.36 -3.80 -12.81
N ASN A 113 -29.85 -3.37 -13.98
CA ASN A 113 -29.80 -1.96 -14.38
C ASN A 113 -30.60 -1.06 -13.42
N LEU A 114 -31.80 -1.45 -13.05
CA LEU A 114 -32.63 -0.72 -12.08
C LEU A 114 -31.98 -0.71 -10.70
N SER A 115 -31.45 -1.84 -10.24
CA SER A 115 -30.76 -1.94 -8.95
C SER A 115 -29.58 -0.97 -8.88
N VAL A 116 -28.77 -0.84 -9.93
CA VAL A 116 -27.65 0.12 -9.97
C VAL A 116 -28.17 1.55 -9.91
N ILE A 117 -29.18 1.91 -10.71
CA ILE A 117 -29.76 3.26 -10.74
C ILE A 117 -30.31 3.64 -9.37
N ILE A 118 -31.10 2.76 -8.75
CA ILE A 118 -31.69 3.00 -7.43
C ILE A 118 -30.60 3.25 -6.39
N VAL A 119 -29.57 2.41 -6.33
CA VAL A 119 -28.46 2.57 -5.39
C VAL A 119 -27.73 3.90 -5.62
N TYR A 120 -27.50 4.29 -6.88
CA TYR A 120 -26.87 5.58 -7.19
C TYR A 120 -27.74 6.76 -6.79
N VAL A 121 -29.05 6.71 -7.05
CA VAL A 121 -29.98 7.76 -6.65
C VAL A 121 -30.02 7.90 -5.12
N ILE A 122 -30.05 6.77 -4.39
CA ILE A 122 -30.00 6.79 -2.92
C ILE A 122 -28.69 7.40 -2.43
N ILE A 123 -27.55 7.03 -3.02
CA ILE A 123 -26.24 7.59 -2.63
C ILE A 123 -26.20 9.08 -2.91
N LEU A 124 -26.62 9.54 -4.09
CA LEU A 124 -26.68 10.96 -4.43
C LEU A 124 -27.61 11.74 -3.50
N PHE A 125 -28.76 11.15 -3.14
CA PHE A 125 -29.69 11.73 -2.19
C PHE A 125 -29.09 11.84 -0.78
N LEU A 126 -28.42 10.78 -0.30
CA LEU A 126 -27.73 10.79 1.00
C LEU A 126 -26.54 11.77 1.03
N LEU A 127 -25.78 11.85 -0.07
CA LEU A 127 -24.71 12.84 -0.22
C LEU A 127 -25.27 14.27 -0.24
N GLY A 128 -26.41 14.49 -0.91
CA GLY A 128 -27.10 15.79 -0.92
C GLY A 128 -27.58 16.18 0.46
N LEU A 129 -28.24 15.27 1.20
CA LEU A 129 -28.64 15.51 2.58
C LEU A 129 -27.43 15.76 3.49
N GLY A 130 -26.40 14.94 3.36
CA GLY A 130 -25.16 15.09 4.12
C GLY A 130 -24.46 16.42 3.86
N SER A 131 -24.43 16.88 2.61
CA SER A 131 -23.81 18.17 2.27
C SER A 131 -24.55 19.36 2.88
N VAL A 132 -25.87 19.27 3.04
CA VAL A 132 -26.66 20.37 3.61
C VAL A 132 -26.63 20.38 5.15
N TRP A 133 -26.54 19.22 5.77
CA TRP A 133 -26.71 19.09 7.23
C TRP A 133 -25.37 18.78 7.95
N LEU A 134 -24.65 17.78 7.48
CA LEU A 134 -23.45 17.27 8.16
C LEU A 134 -22.23 18.12 7.85
N VAL A 135 -22.07 18.56 6.59
CA VAL A 135 -20.90 19.34 6.18
C VAL A 135 -20.80 20.67 6.91
N PRO A 136 -21.87 21.54 7.02
CA PRO A 136 -21.76 22.80 7.77
C PRO A 136 -21.43 22.57 9.25
N PHE A 137 -22.07 21.57 9.88
CA PHE A 137 -21.80 21.21 11.28
C PHE A 137 -20.34 20.81 11.51
N LEU A 138 -19.79 19.96 10.63
CA LEU A 138 -18.40 19.51 10.72
C LEU A 138 -17.42 20.64 10.34
N GLU A 139 -17.79 21.49 9.39
CA GLU A 139 -16.98 22.62 8.97
C GLU A 139 -16.79 23.65 10.09
N GLU A 140 -17.88 23.97 10.82
CA GLU A 140 -17.80 24.87 11.96
C GLU A 140 -16.91 24.29 13.07
N GLN A 141 -17.12 23.04 13.44
CA GLN A 141 -16.27 22.36 14.44
C GLN A 141 -14.82 22.24 13.98
N ALA A 142 -14.59 21.88 12.71
CA ALA A 142 -13.23 21.76 12.18
C ALA A 142 -12.52 23.11 12.12
N LYS A 143 -13.20 24.18 11.69
CA LYS A 143 -12.65 25.56 11.69
C LYS A 143 -12.28 26.00 13.10
N THR A 144 -13.18 25.80 14.07
CA THR A 144 -12.92 26.12 15.47
C THR A 144 -11.69 25.37 15.97
N LEU A 145 -11.65 24.05 15.72
CA LEU A 145 -10.49 23.22 16.08
C LEU A 145 -9.18 23.70 15.42
N ILE A 146 -9.19 23.93 14.10
CA ILE A 146 -7.99 24.37 13.37
C ILE A 146 -7.50 25.72 13.87
N ASN A 147 -8.39 26.66 14.13
CA ASN A 147 -8.04 27.97 14.62
C ASN A 147 -7.51 27.95 16.06
N SER A 148 -8.00 27.03 16.88
CA SER A 148 -7.51 26.87 18.26
C SER A 148 -6.29 25.96 18.38
N LEU A 149 -5.90 25.21 17.33
CA LEU A 149 -4.75 24.29 17.38
C LEU A 149 -3.42 24.96 17.86
N PRO A 150 -3.05 26.17 17.42
CA PRO A 150 -1.84 26.82 17.93
C PRO A 150 -1.87 27.08 19.43
N ASP A 151 -2.99 27.62 19.94
CA ASP A 151 -3.19 27.90 21.36
C ASP A 151 -3.25 26.59 22.17
N LEU A 152 -4.00 25.59 21.66
CA LEU A 152 -4.09 24.24 22.22
C LEU A 152 -2.71 23.58 22.36
N PHE A 153 -1.84 23.78 21.37
CA PHE A 153 -0.50 23.20 21.39
C PHE A 153 0.40 23.90 22.40
N GLN A 154 0.31 25.23 22.53
CA GLN A 154 1.05 25.99 23.56
C GLN A 154 0.59 25.60 24.96
N ASP A 155 -0.72 25.53 25.20
CA ASP A 155 -1.28 25.09 26.49
C ASP A 155 -0.91 23.64 26.82
N PHE A 156 -0.87 22.77 25.82
CA PHE A 156 -0.39 21.39 25.97
C PHE A 156 1.09 21.34 26.38
N GLN A 157 1.96 22.13 25.73
CA GLN A 157 3.38 22.21 26.07
C GLN A 157 3.56 22.70 27.51
N GLU A 158 2.84 23.76 27.90
CA GLU A 158 2.89 24.31 29.24
C GLU A 158 2.42 23.30 30.30
N SER A 159 1.28 22.64 30.05
CA SER A 159 0.70 21.63 30.94
C SER A 159 1.60 20.40 31.09
N LEU A 160 2.20 19.98 29.98
CA LEU A 160 3.12 18.84 29.94
C LEU A 160 4.43 19.18 30.66
N ARG A 161 4.94 20.42 30.47
CA ARG A 161 6.11 20.93 31.16
C ARG A 161 5.90 20.96 32.69
N GLN A 162 4.77 21.49 33.15
CA GLN A 162 4.42 21.51 34.57
C GLN A 162 4.25 20.11 35.17
N PHE A 163 3.72 19.15 34.37
CA PHE A 163 3.64 17.76 34.82
C PHE A 163 5.00 17.10 34.93
N LEU A 164 5.93 17.39 34.01
CA LEU A 164 7.24 16.76 33.91
C LEU A 164 8.30 17.42 34.80
N GLU A 165 8.16 18.70 35.13
CA GLU A 165 9.05 19.38 36.08
C GLU A 165 9.14 18.68 37.47
N LYS A 166 8.11 17.89 37.80
CA LYS A 166 8.06 17.06 38.99
C LYS A 166 8.69 15.66 38.82
N THR A 167 9.23 15.37 37.64
CA THR A 167 9.79 14.06 37.28
C THR A 167 11.29 14.13 36.98
N PRO A 168 12.07 13.04 37.17
CA PRO A 168 13.49 13.02 36.85
C PRO A 168 13.86 13.21 35.37
N PHE A 169 12.87 13.30 34.48
CA PHE A 169 13.04 13.39 33.04
C PHE A 169 12.92 14.82 32.48
N ALA A 170 12.76 15.83 33.32
CA ALA A 170 12.51 17.22 32.93
C ALA A 170 13.53 17.78 31.92
N ASP A 171 14.82 17.52 32.12
CA ASP A 171 15.89 18.07 31.27
C ASP A 171 15.87 17.43 29.85
N SER A 172 15.61 16.14 29.75
CA SER A 172 15.54 15.43 28.48
C SER A 172 14.32 15.88 27.64
N PHE A 173 13.21 16.16 28.31
CA PHE A 173 11.99 16.66 27.68
C PHE A 173 12.13 18.13 27.26
N ASN A 174 12.77 18.98 28.02
CA ASN A 174 13.03 20.36 27.64
C ASN A 174 13.88 20.44 26.34
N GLN A 175 14.88 19.56 26.19
CA GLN A 175 15.66 19.46 24.95
C GLN A 175 14.82 18.93 23.78
N PHE A 176 13.92 17.99 24.02
CA PHE A 176 13.01 17.48 23.01
C PHE A 176 12.01 18.54 22.54
N PHE A 177 11.43 19.31 23.46
CA PHE A 177 10.50 20.39 23.11
C PHE A 177 11.19 21.57 22.41
N ALA A 178 12.41 21.94 22.79
CA ALA A 178 13.19 22.94 22.05
C ALA A 178 13.41 22.52 20.58
N SER A 179 13.53 21.22 20.31
CA SER A 179 13.61 20.68 18.94
C SER A 179 12.25 20.69 18.21
N ILE A 180 11.14 20.67 18.97
CA ILE A 180 9.77 20.68 18.40
C ILE A 180 9.29 22.13 18.17
N ASP A 181 9.78 23.11 18.90
CA ASP A 181 9.44 24.53 18.68
C ASP A 181 9.84 24.98 17.27
N ASP A 182 10.95 24.49 16.72
CA ASP A 182 11.31 24.67 15.32
C ASP A 182 10.32 23.99 14.37
N VAL A 183 9.86 22.78 14.69
CA VAL A 183 8.89 22.01 13.90
C VAL A 183 7.48 22.61 13.99
N THR A 184 7.08 23.18 15.12
CA THR A 184 5.75 23.81 15.28
C THR A 184 5.67 25.18 14.64
N SER A 185 6.75 25.97 14.67
CA SER A 185 6.84 27.19 13.85
C SER A 185 6.78 26.86 12.36
N ASP A 186 7.37 25.73 11.96
CA ASP A 186 7.29 25.21 10.59
C ASP A 186 5.89 24.67 10.25
N ILE A 187 5.18 24.02 11.18
CA ILE A 187 3.79 23.55 10.97
C ILE A 187 2.81 24.72 10.98
N ALA A 188 2.91 25.66 11.89
CA ALA A 188 2.11 26.87 11.89
C ALA A 188 2.41 27.74 10.67
N GLY A 189 3.69 27.89 10.30
CA GLY A 189 4.14 28.47 9.05
C GLY A 189 3.70 27.69 7.82
N PHE A 190 3.65 26.36 7.89
CA PHE A 190 3.14 25.48 6.84
C PHE A 190 1.63 25.64 6.66
N ILE A 191 0.86 25.67 7.73
CA ILE A 191 -0.60 25.90 7.69
C ILE A 191 -0.90 27.36 7.26
N GLY A 192 -0.23 28.35 7.83
CA GLY A 192 -0.39 29.76 7.48
C GLY A 192 0.12 30.07 6.05
N ASN A 193 1.31 29.57 5.67
CA ASN A 193 1.85 29.69 4.33
C ASN A 193 1.08 28.87 3.28
N TYR A 194 0.41 27.78 3.67
CA TYR A 194 -0.51 27.05 2.78
C TYR A 194 -1.73 27.90 2.43
N TRP A 195 -2.18 28.76 3.35
CA TRP A 195 -3.32 29.65 3.14
C TRP A 195 -2.92 30.95 2.43
N GLU A 196 -1.76 31.55 2.75
CA GLU A 196 -1.30 32.83 2.16
C GLU A 196 -0.50 32.69 0.87
N SER A 197 0.29 31.63 0.69
CA SER A 197 1.09 31.44 -0.53
C SER A 197 0.31 30.82 -1.70
N GLY A 198 -1.01 30.95 -1.70
CA GLY A 198 -1.92 30.42 -2.71
C GLY A 198 -1.63 30.83 -4.15
N ALA A 199 -0.90 31.90 -4.40
CA ALA A 199 -0.65 32.36 -5.75
C ALA A 199 0.48 31.59 -6.48
N GLN A 200 1.57 31.23 -5.80
CA GLN A 200 2.71 30.54 -6.43
C GLN A 200 2.55 29.02 -6.46
N ARG A 201 1.77 28.47 -5.51
CA ARG A 201 1.44 27.03 -5.44
C ARG A 201 0.13 26.66 -6.13
N ILE A 202 -0.64 27.64 -6.62
CA ILE A 202 -1.88 27.45 -7.39
C ILE A 202 -1.68 26.46 -8.55
N SER A 203 -0.54 26.45 -9.21
CA SER A 203 -0.24 25.50 -10.30
C SER A 203 -0.17 24.03 -9.80
N ASN A 204 0.48 23.78 -8.66
CA ASN A 204 0.58 22.43 -8.08
C ASN A 204 -0.71 22.03 -7.37
N ILE A 205 -1.39 22.98 -6.70
CA ILE A 205 -2.72 22.76 -6.12
C ILE A 205 -3.72 22.56 -7.24
N PHE A 206 -3.68 23.33 -8.32
CA PHE A 206 -4.58 23.17 -9.45
C PHE A 206 -4.44 21.80 -10.12
N SER A 207 -3.21 21.29 -10.28
CA SER A 207 -2.98 19.93 -10.79
C SER A 207 -3.50 18.84 -9.82
N THR A 208 -3.28 19.04 -8.52
CA THR A 208 -3.76 18.09 -7.48
C THR A 208 -5.28 18.14 -7.36
N VAL A 209 -5.87 19.33 -7.31
CA VAL A 209 -7.35 19.52 -7.30
C VAL A 209 -7.98 18.95 -8.57
N THR A 210 -7.36 19.21 -9.73
CA THR A 210 -7.82 18.63 -11.00
C THR A 210 -7.75 17.11 -10.99
N ALA A 211 -6.68 16.50 -10.48
CA ALA A 211 -6.54 15.06 -10.38
C ALA A 211 -7.59 14.46 -9.41
N ILE A 212 -7.82 15.12 -8.26
CA ILE A 212 -8.87 14.72 -7.31
C ILE A 212 -10.24 14.85 -7.97
N PHE A 213 -10.52 15.98 -8.65
CA PHE A 213 -11.78 16.21 -9.34
C PHE A 213 -12.03 15.17 -10.43
N ILE A 214 -11.03 14.89 -11.28
CA ILE A 214 -11.10 13.85 -12.29
C ILE A 214 -11.39 12.50 -11.63
N THR A 215 -10.72 12.17 -10.55
CA THR A 215 -10.90 10.90 -9.83
C THR A 215 -12.31 10.77 -9.24
N LEU A 216 -12.81 11.84 -8.59
CA LEU A 216 -14.13 11.87 -7.97
C LEU A 216 -15.28 11.82 -8.99
N PHE A 217 -15.07 12.35 -10.20
CA PHE A 217 -16.07 12.28 -11.27
C PHE A 217 -15.95 10.99 -12.08
N THR A 218 -14.74 10.66 -12.52
CA THR A 218 -14.52 9.49 -13.38
C THR A 218 -14.71 8.19 -12.63
N GLY A 219 -14.30 8.13 -11.36
CA GLY A 219 -14.43 6.91 -10.54
C GLY A 219 -15.86 6.40 -10.42
N PRO A 220 -16.84 7.21 -9.96
CA PRO A 220 -18.25 6.80 -9.94
C PRO A 220 -18.80 6.41 -11.32
N ILE A 221 -18.43 7.13 -12.37
CA ILE A 221 -18.86 6.80 -13.73
C ILE A 221 -18.34 5.42 -14.13
N VAL A 222 -17.06 5.16 -13.93
CA VAL A 222 -16.45 3.84 -14.22
C VAL A 222 -17.11 2.76 -13.36
N THR A 223 -17.36 3.04 -12.08
CA THR A 223 -18.05 2.13 -11.17
C THR A 223 -19.46 1.80 -11.66
N PHE A 224 -20.20 2.79 -12.13
CA PHE A 224 -21.55 2.58 -12.69
C PHE A 224 -21.54 1.56 -13.83
N PHE A 225 -20.63 1.71 -14.78
CA PHE A 225 -20.50 0.78 -15.90
C PHE A 225 -20.01 -0.60 -15.45
N LEU A 226 -19.07 -0.68 -14.51
CA LEU A 226 -18.61 -1.95 -13.93
C LEU A 226 -19.74 -2.69 -13.21
N LEU A 227 -20.55 -1.97 -12.42
CA LEU A 227 -21.68 -2.56 -11.69
C LEU A 227 -22.82 -2.99 -12.62
N ARG A 228 -23.04 -2.25 -13.69
CA ARG A 228 -24.09 -2.55 -14.66
C ARG A 228 -23.82 -3.86 -15.40
N ASN A 229 -22.61 -4.04 -15.93
CA ASN A 229 -22.25 -5.18 -16.78
C ASN A 229 -20.84 -5.73 -16.45
N PRO A 230 -20.58 -6.29 -15.26
CA PRO A 230 -19.25 -6.76 -14.87
C PRO A 230 -18.73 -7.88 -15.75
N GLN A 231 -19.62 -8.77 -16.21
CA GLN A 231 -19.24 -9.89 -17.07
C GLN A 231 -18.78 -9.42 -18.45
N LYS A 232 -19.47 -8.43 -19.03
CA LYS A 232 -19.10 -7.87 -20.35
C LYS A 232 -17.74 -7.19 -20.27
N PHE A 233 -17.49 -6.41 -19.20
CA PHE A 233 -16.19 -5.80 -18.95
C PHE A 233 -15.09 -6.86 -18.82
N TYR A 234 -15.32 -7.88 -18.00
CA TYR A 234 -14.38 -8.98 -17.83
C TYR A 234 -14.06 -9.70 -19.15
N GLN A 235 -15.08 -9.99 -19.98
CA GLN A 235 -14.91 -10.60 -21.29
C GLN A 235 -14.11 -9.71 -22.25
N SER A 236 -14.34 -8.39 -22.21
CA SER A 236 -13.57 -7.44 -23.04
C SER A 236 -12.10 -7.42 -22.65
N VAL A 237 -11.79 -7.43 -21.36
CA VAL A 237 -10.40 -7.54 -20.87
C VAL A 237 -9.79 -8.89 -21.25
N LEU A 238 -10.54 -9.98 -21.11
CA LEU A 238 -10.08 -11.32 -21.48
C LEU A 238 -9.81 -11.47 -22.98
N ALA A 239 -10.53 -10.74 -23.83
CA ALA A 239 -10.35 -10.76 -25.28
C ALA A 239 -8.99 -10.19 -25.70
N ILE A 240 -8.43 -9.22 -24.94
CA ILE A 240 -7.10 -8.64 -25.18
C ILE A 240 -6.00 -9.65 -24.83
N VAL A 241 -6.27 -10.59 -23.90
CA VAL A 241 -5.30 -11.58 -23.46
C VAL A 241 -5.14 -12.66 -24.53
N PRO A 242 -3.88 -12.95 -24.98
CA PRO A 242 -3.62 -14.02 -25.93
C PRO A 242 -4.20 -15.36 -25.46
N PRO A 243 -4.74 -16.22 -26.34
CA PRO A 243 -5.41 -17.47 -25.98
C PRO A 243 -4.59 -18.38 -25.06
N ALA A 244 -3.27 -18.44 -25.26
CA ALA A 244 -2.35 -19.27 -24.48
C ALA A 244 -2.32 -18.89 -22.98
N PHE A 245 -2.61 -17.64 -22.62
CA PHE A 245 -2.55 -17.12 -21.24
C PHE A 245 -3.94 -16.93 -20.60
N ARG A 246 -5.02 -17.19 -21.33
CA ARG A 246 -6.39 -16.92 -20.83
C ARG A 246 -6.76 -17.74 -19.60
N THR A 247 -6.33 -18.99 -19.51
CA THR A 247 -6.59 -19.85 -18.34
C THR A 247 -5.86 -19.29 -17.10
N ASP A 248 -4.61 -18.95 -17.26
CA ASP A 248 -3.81 -18.36 -16.19
C ASP A 248 -4.38 -17.01 -15.73
N PHE A 249 -4.78 -16.18 -16.70
CA PHE A 249 -5.40 -14.89 -16.42
C PHE A 249 -6.74 -15.02 -15.65
N LYS A 250 -7.56 -16.02 -15.99
CA LYS A 250 -8.81 -16.32 -15.25
C LYS A 250 -8.52 -16.69 -13.80
N ASN A 251 -7.52 -17.52 -13.56
CA ASN A 251 -7.14 -17.92 -12.20
C ASN A 251 -6.58 -16.73 -11.42
N LEU A 252 -5.68 -15.95 -12.01
CA LEU A 252 -5.13 -14.74 -11.39
C LEU A 252 -6.21 -13.72 -11.03
N THR A 253 -7.12 -13.43 -11.97
CA THR A 253 -8.19 -12.46 -11.72
C THR A 253 -9.17 -12.95 -10.67
N LYS A 254 -9.43 -14.27 -10.57
CA LYS A 254 -10.24 -14.84 -9.51
C LYS A 254 -9.61 -14.61 -8.13
N ILE A 255 -8.33 -14.92 -7.98
CA ILE A 255 -7.58 -14.73 -6.74
C ILE A 255 -7.47 -13.22 -6.39
N ALA A 256 -7.09 -12.40 -7.38
CA ALA A 256 -7.03 -10.94 -7.20
C ALA A 256 -8.37 -10.36 -6.72
N ASN A 257 -9.47 -10.77 -7.35
CA ASN A 257 -10.81 -10.31 -6.99
C ASN A 257 -11.21 -10.73 -5.57
N GLN A 258 -10.83 -11.92 -5.13
CA GLN A 258 -11.07 -12.39 -3.77
C GLN A 258 -10.24 -11.61 -2.74
N GLN A 259 -8.94 -11.43 -2.98
CA GLN A 259 -8.04 -10.73 -2.06
C GLN A 259 -8.38 -9.24 -1.97
N LEU A 260 -8.44 -8.55 -3.12
CA LEU A 260 -8.76 -7.13 -3.16
C LEU A 260 -10.18 -6.84 -2.63
N GLY A 261 -11.14 -7.65 -3.04
CA GLY A 261 -12.53 -7.48 -2.61
C GLY A 261 -12.70 -7.67 -1.09
N SER A 262 -12.02 -8.66 -0.50
CA SER A 262 -12.05 -8.87 0.95
C SER A 262 -11.35 -7.72 1.70
N PHE A 263 -10.17 -7.29 1.22
CA PHE A 263 -9.44 -6.19 1.83
C PHE A 263 -10.20 -4.86 1.75
N LEU A 264 -10.61 -4.43 0.56
CA LEU A 264 -11.24 -3.12 0.36
C LEU A 264 -12.58 -3.02 1.10
N LYS A 265 -13.42 -4.07 1.03
CA LYS A 265 -14.66 -4.12 1.82
C LYS A 265 -14.37 -4.12 3.32
N GLY A 266 -13.42 -4.95 3.73
CA GLY A 266 -13.04 -5.08 5.12
C GLY A 266 -12.53 -3.78 5.70
N GLN A 267 -11.64 -3.10 4.99
CA GLN A 267 -11.05 -1.85 5.44
C GLN A 267 -12.09 -0.74 5.61
N ILE A 268 -13.00 -0.58 4.63
CA ILE A 268 -14.05 0.45 4.72
C ILE A 268 -15.02 0.16 5.87
N ILE A 269 -15.46 -1.10 6.02
CA ILE A 269 -16.36 -1.48 7.11
C ILE A 269 -15.67 -1.32 8.46
N ALA A 270 -14.41 -1.74 8.58
CA ALA A 270 -13.61 -1.59 9.79
C ALA A 270 -13.41 -0.12 10.17
N SER A 271 -13.09 0.75 9.19
CA SER A 271 -12.95 2.19 9.37
C SER A 271 -14.24 2.84 9.84
N PHE A 272 -15.37 2.46 9.25
CA PHE A 272 -16.68 2.97 9.67
C PHE A 272 -17.03 2.53 11.09
N ILE A 273 -16.80 1.26 11.44
CA ILE A 273 -17.06 0.74 12.79
C ILE A 273 -16.17 1.48 13.80
N LEU A 274 -14.88 1.67 13.49
CA LEU A 274 -13.94 2.39 14.37
C LEU A 274 -14.42 3.81 14.64
N GLY A 275 -14.76 4.56 13.58
CA GLY A 275 -15.29 5.92 13.71
C GLY A 275 -16.56 5.97 14.56
N ALA A 276 -17.51 5.05 14.34
CA ALA A 276 -18.74 4.98 15.10
C ALA A 276 -18.50 4.65 16.59
N VAL A 277 -17.59 3.70 16.87
CA VAL A 277 -17.26 3.34 18.26
C VAL A 277 -16.56 4.49 18.96
N TYR A 278 -15.58 5.15 18.30
CA TYR A 278 -14.94 6.34 18.87
C TYR A 278 -15.94 7.45 19.12
N TRP A 279 -16.86 7.69 18.20
CA TRP A 279 -17.89 8.72 18.36
C TRP A 279 -18.70 8.51 19.64
N VAL A 280 -19.20 7.29 19.85
CA VAL A 280 -19.93 6.94 21.07
C VAL A 280 -19.06 7.07 22.31
N CYS A 281 -17.84 6.54 22.29
CA CYS A 281 -16.94 6.58 23.44
C CYS A 281 -16.50 8.01 23.80
N PHE A 282 -16.20 8.85 22.81
CA PHE A 282 -15.79 10.24 23.04
C PHE A 282 -16.94 11.08 23.59
N LEU A 283 -18.17 10.85 23.10
CA LEU A 283 -19.36 11.48 23.70
C LEU A 283 -19.58 11.06 25.16
N LEU A 284 -19.40 9.77 25.46
CA LEU A 284 -19.58 9.24 26.81
C LEU A 284 -18.58 9.82 27.82
N ILE A 285 -17.33 10.05 27.41
CA ILE A 285 -16.32 10.69 28.29
C ILE A 285 -16.45 12.21 28.35
N GLY A 286 -17.30 12.82 27.47
CA GLY A 286 -17.50 14.26 27.40
C GLY A 286 -16.38 15.00 26.67
N LEU A 287 -15.66 14.36 25.75
CA LEU A 287 -14.56 14.97 25.01
C LEU A 287 -15.08 16.07 24.07
N GLU A 288 -14.45 17.22 24.08
CA GLU A 288 -14.73 18.30 23.16
C GLU A 288 -14.37 17.88 21.70
N PHE A 289 -15.08 18.39 20.72
CA PHE A 289 -14.92 18.01 19.29
C PHE A 289 -15.04 16.49 19.01
N ALA A 290 -15.74 15.73 19.88
CA ALA A 290 -15.90 14.28 19.78
C ALA A 290 -16.29 13.81 18.37
N SER A 291 -17.22 14.53 17.70
CA SER A 291 -17.70 14.16 16.36
C SER A 291 -16.62 14.30 15.29
N VAL A 292 -15.90 15.42 15.27
CA VAL A 292 -14.83 15.66 14.28
C VAL A 292 -13.68 14.69 14.49
N LEU A 293 -13.27 14.47 15.75
CA LEU A 293 -12.20 13.54 16.10
C LEU A 293 -12.54 12.10 15.73
N ALA A 294 -13.76 11.66 16.02
CA ALA A 294 -14.20 10.30 15.69
C ALA A 294 -14.29 10.06 14.17
N ILE A 295 -14.86 11.04 13.43
CA ILE A 295 -14.95 10.97 11.98
C ILE A 295 -13.56 11.00 11.34
N SER A 296 -12.67 11.87 11.82
CA SER A 296 -11.28 11.92 11.32
C SER A 296 -10.53 10.62 11.60
N ALA A 297 -10.68 10.05 12.81
CA ALA A 297 -10.08 8.75 13.15
C ALA A 297 -10.61 7.62 12.26
N GLY A 298 -11.93 7.59 12.00
CA GLY A 298 -12.55 6.63 11.08
C GLY A 298 -12.05 6.80 9.64
N LEU A 299 -11.98 8.03 9.13
CA LEU A 299 -11.48 8.29 7.77
C LEU A 299 -10.00 7.96 7.63
N LEU A 300 -9.17 8.38 8.59
CA LEU A 300 -7.74 8.09 8.58
C LEU A 300 -7.47 6.59 8.73
N CYS A 301 -8.34 5.83 9.42
CA CYS A 301 -8.23 4.38 9.56
C CYS A 301 -8.24 3.64 8.21
N ILE A 302 -8.67 4.28 7.11
CA ILE A 302 -8.52 3.72 5.75
C ILE A 302 -7.04 3.39 5.48
N ILE A 303 -6.12 4.12 6.08
CA ILE A 303 -4.68 3.87 6.07
C ILE A 303 -4.32 3.07 7.33
N PRO A 304 -4.06 1.75 7.22
CA PRO A 304 -3.76 0.93 8.38
C PRO A 304 -2.54 1.43 9.15
N TYR A 305 -2.59 1.33 10.47
CA TYR A 305 -1.56 1.73 11.42
C TYR A 305 -1.25 3.24 11.46
N ILE A 306 -0.95 3.85 10.31
CA ILE A 306 -0.58 5.29 10.21
C ILE A 306 -1.80 6.16 10.53
N GLY A 307 -2.97 5.80 10.03
CA GLY A 307 -4.19 6.58 10.23
C GLY A 307 -4.58 6.77 11.69
N PRO A 308 -4.76 5.68 12.46
CA PRO A 308 -5.01 5.79 13.89
C PRO A 308 -3.91 6.52 14.64
N PHE A 309 -2.63 6.33 14.28
CA PHE A 309 -1.52 7.02 14.90
C PHE A 309 -1.62 8.55 14.72
N ILE A 310 -1.89 9.02 13.50
CA ILE A 310 -2.05 10.46 13.22
C ILE A 310 -3.27 11.03 13.96
N ALA A 311 -4.39 10.29 13.99
CA ALA A 311 -5.63 10.75 14.63
C ALA A 311 -5.52 10.81 16.17
N PHE A 312 -4.59 10.10 16.78
CA PHE A 312 -4.38 10.09 18.22
C PHE A 312 -3.96 11.47 18.76
N PHE A 313 -3.03 12.14 18.08
CA PHE A 313 -2.40 13.36 18.60
C PHE A 313 -3.37 14.54 18.78
N PRO A 314 -4.21 14.91 17.81
CA PRO A 314 -5.19 15.99 18.00
C PRO A 314 -6.14 15.69 19.18
N GLY A 315 -6.60 14.44 19.29
CA GLY A 315 -7.47 14.03 20.38
C GLY A 315 -6.80 14.12 21.75
N LEU A 316 -5.53 13.74 21.82
CA LEU A 316 -4.74 13.84 23.07
C LEU A 316 -4.53 15.31 23.49
N ILE A 317 -4.21 16.19 22.56
CA ILE A 317 -4.02 17.63 22.79
C ILE A 317 -5.31 18.24 23.36
N ILE A 318 -6.44 17.98 22.73
CA ILE A 318 -7.76 18.48 23.19
C ILE A 318 -8.11 17.93 24.57
N ALA A 319 -7.87 16.65 24.80
CA ALA A 319 -8.13 16.04 26.09
C ALA A 319 -7.26 16.63 27.22
N PHE A 320 -6.01 17.00 26.94
CA PHE A 320 -5.12 17.66 27.90
C PHE A 320 -5.57 19.09 28.24
N GLN A 321 -6.10 19.83 27.25
CA GLN A 321 -6.60 21.17 27.47
C GLN A 321 -7.76 21.19 28.46
N ASP A 322 -8.68 20.22 28.38
CA ASP A 322 -9.80 20.13 29.31
C ASP A 322 -9.28 19.78 30.73
N SER A 323 -8.51 18.71 30.88
CA SER A 323 -7.84 18.36 32.13
C SER A 323 -6.90 17.15 31.94
N THR A 324 -5.89 17.04 32.85
CA THR A 324 -5.05 15.84 32.92
C THR A 324 -5.88 14.57 33.10
N PHE A 325 -6.99 14.66 33.84
CA PHE A 325 -7.91 13.54 34.06
C PHE A 325 -8.65 13.16 32.76
N MET A 326 -9.04 14.13 31.93
CA MET A 326 -9.61 13.86 30.61
C MET A 326 -8.59 13.21 29.67
N ALA A 327 -7.34 13.68 29.69
CA ALA A 327 -6.29 13.05 28.89
C ALA A 327 -6.07 11.57 29.26
N VAL A 328 -6.08 11.23 30.54
CA VAL A 328 -5.99 9.84 31.00
C VAL A 328 -7.21 9.03 30.52
N LYS A 329 -8.43 9.56 30.65
CA LYS A 329 -9.64 8.89 30.12
C LYS A 329 -9.53 8.67 28.61
N PHE A 330 -9.10 9.69 27.85
CA PHE A 330 -8.91 9.59 26.39
C PHE A 330 -7.94 8.50 26.02
N VAL A 331 -6.76 8.45 26.65
CA VAL A 331 -5.74 7.43 26.38
C VAL A 331 -6.28 6.03 26.66
N ILE A 332 -6.95 5.83 27.79
CA ILE A 332 -7.56 4.54 28.14
C ILE A 332 -8.61 4.14 27.08
N VAL A 333 -9.51 5.03 26.73
CA VAL A 333 -10.55 4.78 25.73
C VAL A 333 -9.93 4.50 24.36
N TRP A 334 -8.91 5.31 23.98
CA TRP A 334 -8.22 5.12 22.70
C TRP A 334 -7.62 3.73 22.57
N PHE A 335 -6.80 3.32 23.53
CA PHE A 335 -6.16 2.02 23.49
C PHE A 335 -7.15 0.86 23.64
N ALA A 336 -8.18 1.00 24.50
CA ALA A 336 -9.22 0.00 24.63
C ALA A 336 -9.97 -0.23 23.30
N VAL A 337 -10.35 0.84 22.62
CA VAL A 337 -11.02 0.77 21.31
C VAL A 337 -10.07 0.20 20.25
N GLN A 338 -8.78 0.58 20.24
CA GLN A 338 -7.80 0.03 19.28
C GLN A 338 -7.57 -1.47 19.48
N LEU A 339 -7.49 -1.95 20.72
CA LEU A 339 -7.39 -3.38 21.02
C LEU A 339 -8.64 -4.12 20.52
N LEU A 340 -9.83 -3.63 20.85
CA LEU A 340 -11.08 -4.22 20.38
C LEU A 340 -11.17 -4.21 18.84
N HIS A 341 -10.72 -3.13 18.21
CA HIS A 341 -10.71 -3.01 16.76
C HIS A 341 -9.74 -4.03 16.12
N GLY A 342 -8.51 -4.12 16.63
CA GLY A 342 -7.47 -5.03 16.13
C GLY A 342 -7.84 -6.50 16.31
N ASP A 343 -8.31 -6.88 17.50
CA ASP A 343 -8.51 -8.28 17.88
C ASP A 343 -9.90 -8.82 17.54
N LEU A 344 -10.92 -7.95 17.45
CA LEU A 344 -12.30 -8.40 17.20
C LEU A 344 -12.84 -7.94 15.85
N VAL A 345 -12.66 -6.66 15.48
CA VAL A 345 -13.28 -6.10 14.27
C VAL A 345 -12.52 -6.55 13.02
N ILE A 346 -11.21 -6.36 12.97
CA ILE A 346 -10.40 -6.68 11.80
C ILE A 346 -10.53 -8.16 11.41
N PRO A 347 -10.35 -9.17 12.29
CA PRO A 347 -10.48 -10.56 11.91
C PRO A 347 -11.88 -10.94 11.43
N ARG A 348 -12.92 -10.38 12.05
CA ARG A 348 -14.31 -10.66 11.65
C ARG A 348 -14.70 -10.06 10.31
N VAL A 349 -14.14 -8.90 9.96
CA VAL A 349 -14.50 -8.16 8.75
C VAL A 349 -13.64 -8.55 7.55
N MET A 350 -12.34 -8.73 7.75
CA MET A 350 -11.38 -9.09 6.69
C MET A 350 -11.18 -10.60 6.52
N GLY A 351 -11.39 -11.38 7.59
CA GLY A 351 -11.10 -12.82 7.63
C GLY A 351 -9.59 -13.10 7.52
N ASP A 352 -9.22 -14.40 7.45
CA ASP A 352 -7.83 -14.85 7.45
C ASP A 352 -7.09 -14.67 6.10
N ARG A 353 -7.69 -13.95 5.15
CA ARG A 353 -7.23 -13.91 3.75
C ARG A 353 -6.11 -12.94 3.44
N LEU A 354 -5.75 -12.06 4.37
CA LEU A 354 -4.68 -11.07 4.21
C LEU A 354 -3.74 -11.12 5.39
N GLN A 355 -2.92 -12.15 5.44
CA GLN A 355 -1.81 -12.24 6.40
C GLN A 355 -0.59 -11.50 5.83
N ILE A 356 -0.60 -10.17 5.90
CA ILE A 356 0.56 -9.36 5.59
C ILE A 356 1.18 -8.93 6.92
N HIS A 357 2.47 -9.21 7.08
CA HIS A 357 3.18 -8.83 8.29
C HIS A 357 3.14 -7.29 8.48
N PRO A 358 2.91 -6.75 9.69
CA PRO A 358 2.81 -5.32 9.93
C PRO A 358 3.99 -4.51 9.39
N ILE A 359 5.22 -5.02 9.51
CA ILE A 359 6.43 -4.37 8.96
C ILE A 359 6.32 -4.22 7.44
N THR A 360 5.81 -5.24 6.74
CA THR A 360 5.61 -5.16 5.28
C THR A 360 4.60 -4.08 4.92
N ILE A 361 3.53 -3.94 5.71
CA ILE A 361 2.53 -2.88 5.50
C ILE A 361 3.20 -1.51 5.62
N LEU A 362 3.97 -1.28 6.68
CA LEU A 362 4.66 0.00 6.90
C LEU A 362 5.65 0.32 5.76
N ILE A 363 6.46 -0.66 5.35
CA ILE A 363 7.41 -0.48 4.23
C ILE A 363 6.65 -0.16 2.93
N VAL A 364 5.57 -0.88 2.65
CA VAL A 364 4.75 -0.64 1.45
C VAL A 364 4.15 0.76 1.47
N LEU A 365 3.62 1.20 2.61
CA LEU A 365 3.04 2.54 2.75
C LEU A 365 4.09 3.64 2.56
N LEU A 366 5.31 3.46 3.10
CA LEU A 366 6.42 4.40 2.91
C LEU A 366 6.83 4.48 1.43
N VAL A 367 7.10 3.34 0.80
CA VAL A 367 7.55 3.28 -0.60
C VAL A 367 6.46 3.80 -1.54
N MET A 368 5.21 3.40 -1.34
CA MET A 368 4.10 3.84 -2.19
C MET A 368 3.74 5.30 -1.94
N GLY A 369 3.94 5.78 -0.70
CA GLY A 369 3.80 7.20 -0.36
C GLY A 369 4.80 8.08 -1.10
N ASP A 370 6.06 7.66 -1.18
CA ASP A 370 7.10 8.36 -1.92
C ASP A 370 6.85 8.33 -3.44
N LEU A 371 6.42 7.18 -3.98
CA LEU A 371 6.19 7.00 -5.42
C LEU A 371 4.93 7.71 -5.94
N MET A 372 3.84 7.72 -5.19
CA MET A 372 2.51 8.13 -5.66
C MET A 372 1.80 9.09 -4.69
N GLY A 373 2.49 9.59 -3.67
CA GLY A 373 1.90 10.47 -2.65
C GLY A 373 0.76 9.81 -1.88
N ILE A 374 -0.25 10.61 -1.53
CA ILE A 374 -1.41 10.16 -0.75
C ILE A 374 -2.19 9.02 -1.42
N VAL A 375 -2.25 9.01 -2.75
CA VAL A 375 -2.87 7.91 -3.50
C VAL A 375 -2.11 6.62 -3.29
N GLY A 376 -0.77 6.68 -3.28
CA GLY A 376 0.09 5.53 -2.99
C GLY A 376 -0.11 5.00 -1.57
N VAL A 377 -0.27 5.87 -0.59
CA VAL A 377 -0.52 5.47 0.80
C VAL A 377 -1.88 4.77 0.92
N ILE A 378 -2.94 5.30 0.31
CA ILE A 378 -4.29 4.71 0.38
C ILE A 378 -4.35 3.36 -0.37
N PHE A 379 -3.73 3.28 -1.55
CA PHE A 379 -3.81 2.11 -2.42
C PHE A 379 -2.59 1.18 -2.35
N GLY A 380 -1.61 1.49 -1.52
CA GLY A 380 -0.34 0.76 -1.43
C GLY A 380 -0.53 -0.74 -1.17
N ILE A 381 -1.38 -1.09 -0.21
CA ILE A 381 -1.65 -2.50 0.13
C ILE A 381 -2.36 -3.24 -1.01
N PRO A 382 -3.43 -2.73 -1.63
CA PRO A 382 -4.00 -3.30 -2.85
C PRO A 382 -2.98 -3.50 -3.98
N ILE A 383 -2.15 -2.49 -4.25
CA ILE A 383 -1.12 -2.58 -5.29
C ILE A 383 -0.07 -3.63 -4.94
N TYR A 384 0.43 -3.63 -3.70
CA TYR A 384 1.35 -4.65 -3.20
C TYR A 384 0.79 -6.07 -3.35
N THR A 385 -0.48 -6.26 -3.01
CA THR A 385 -1.16 -7.55 -3.12
C THR A 385 -1.19 -8.04 -4.58
N LEU A 386 -1.49 -7.13 -5.53
CA LEU A 386 -1.45 -7.46 -6.96
C LEU A 386 -0.03 -7.77 -7.44
N VAL A 387 0.96 -6.98 -7.03
CA VAL A 387 2.37 -7.21 -7.39
C VAL A 387 2.84 -8.55 -6.82
N LYS A 388 2.58 -8.82 -5.53
CA LYS A 388 2.88 -10.10 -4.88
C LYS A 388 2.27 -11.27 -5.65
N LEU A 389 0.98 -11.15 -6.03
CA LEU A 389 0.28 -12.18 -6.79
C LEU A 389 0.95 -12.43 -8.15
N LEU A 390 1.29 -11.37 -8.89
CA LEU A 390 1.96 -11.47 -10.19
C LEU A 390 3.36 -12.08 -10.08
N VAL A 391 4.17 -11.63 -9.12
CA VAL A 391 5.52 -12.16 -8.89
C VAL A 391 5.45 -13.64 -8.52
N THR A 392 4.57 -14.01 -7.60
CA THR A 392 4.36 -15.41 -7.19
C THR A 392 3.94 -16.27 -8.39
N PHE A 393 3.04 -15.76 -9.24
CA PHE A 393 2.60 -16.44 -10.45
C PHE A 393 3.76 -16.68 -11.43
N ILE A 394 4.52 -15.62 -11.75
CA ILE A 394 5.67 -15.70 -12.68
C ILE A 394 6.70 -16.70 -12.15
N PHE A 395 7.03 -16.61 -10.85
CA PHE A 395 7.99 -17.51 -10.21
C PHE A 395 7.54 -18.97 -10.27
N ARG A 396 6.25 -19.25 -10.02
CA ARG A 396 5.69 -20.60 -10.12
C ARG A 396 5.68 -21.14 -11.55
N LYS A 397 5.38 -20.30 -12.54
CA LYS A 397 5.46 -20.69 -13.96
C LYS A 397 6.89 -21.01 -14.37
N PHE A 398 7.86 -20.22 -13.89
CA PHE A 398 9.27 -20.50 -14.12
C PHE A 398 9.68 -21.85 -13.51
N LYS A 399 9.27 -22.11 -12.27
CA LYS A 399 9.53 -23.35 -11.54
C LYS A 399 8.91 -24.58 -12.24
N GLN A 400 7.63 -24.48 -12.69
CA GLN A 400 6.98 -25.52 -13.48
C GLN A 400 7.75 -25.84 -14.78
N ARG A 401 8.21 -24.78 -15.47
CA ARG A 401 9.00 -24.93 -16.68
C ARG A 401 10.34 -25.59 -16.40
N TYR A 402 11.01 -25.18 -15.33
CA TYR A 402 12.27 -25.77 -14.88
C TYR A 402 12.12 -27.28 -14.61
N ASN A 403 11.13 -27.68 -13.80
CA ASN A 403 10.87 -29.08 -13.48
C ASN A 403 10.56 -29.91 -14.73
N LYS A 404 9.82 -29.35 -15.69
CA LYS A 404 9.53 -30.03 -16.97
C LYS A 404 10.80 -30.31 -17.78
N PHE A 405 11.81 -29.43 -17.74
CA PHE A 405 13.06 -29.60 -18.51
C PHE A 405 14.08 -30.48 -17.81
N TYR A 406 14.12 -30.47 -16.45
CA TYR A 406 15.15 -31.17 -15.67
C TYR A 406 14.67 -32.45 -14.99
N GLY A 407 13.39 -32.84 -15.20
CA GLY A 407 12.78 -34.05 -14.66
C GLY A 407 12.22 -33.92 -13.25
N ASP A 408 11.37 -34.89 -12.86
CA ASP A 408 10.53 -34.84 -11.66
C ASP A 408 11.23 -35.01 -10.31
N LYS A 409 12.56 -35.05 -10.28
CA LYS A 409 13.34 -35.33 -9.05
C LYS A 409 14.10 -34.11 -8.49
N GLY A 410 13.70 -32.91 -8.85
CA GLY A 410 14.25 -31.70 -8.26
C GLY A 410 13.56 -31.33 -6.94
N GLU A 411 14.24 -30.55 -6.10
CA GLU A 411 13.75 -29.99 -4.81
C GLU A 411 12.40 -29.22 -4.90
N TYR A 412 11.76 -29.22 -6.06
CA TYR A 412 10.62 -28.37 -6.39
C TYR A 412 9.35 -29.19 -6.70
N GLU A 413 9.15 -30.32 -6.04
CA GLU A 413 8.12 -31.31 -6.42
C GLU A 413 6.67 -30.82 -6.40
N ASN A 414 6.32 -29.78 -5.66
CA ASN A 414 4.93 -29.31 -5.51
C ASN A 414 4.70 -27.91 -6.09
N SER A 415 4.83 -27.75 -7.40
CA SER A 415 4.53 -26.50 -8.08
C SER A 415 3.12 -26.44 -8.69
N SER A 416 2.19 -27.29 -8.22
CA SER A 416 0.80 -27.19 -8.63
C SER A 416 0.20 -25.86 -8.15
N PHE A 417 -0.52 -25.20 -9.04
CA PHE A 417 -1.19 -23.94 -8.80
C PHE A 417 -2.45 -24.23 -7.97
N SER A 418 -2.36 -24.19 -6.63
CA SER A 418 -3.54 -24.29 -5.78
C SER A 418 -3.92 -22.91 -5.22
N GLU A 419 -5.23 -22.68 -5.03
CA GLU A 419 -5.70 -21.43 -4.40
C GLU A 419 -5.14 -21.31 -2.97
N GLU A 420 -4.94 -22.40 -2.26
CA GLU A 420 -4.44 -22.45 -0.89
C GLU A 420 -3.04 -21.87 -0.70
N ASP A 421 -2.19 -21.93 -1.72
CA ASP A 421 -0.83 -21.40 -1.67
C ASP A 421 -0.75 -19.88 -1.68
N TYR A 422 -1.85 -19.18 -1.99
CA TYR A 422 -1.93 -17.72 -1.98
C TYR A 422 -2.52 -17.18 -0.68
N PHE A 423 -3.07 -18.04 0.16
CA PHE A 423 -3.72 -17.68 1.42
C PHE A 423 -2.91 -18.08 2.66
N LYS A 424 -1.71 -18.65 2.46
CA LYS A 424 -0.75 -18.97 3.55
C LYS A 424 0.26 -17.87 3.78
#